data_f368e79e6148ddde26e59e8fbe15963a
#
_entry.id   f368e79e6148ddde26e59e8fbe15963a
#
_cell.length_a   1.000
_cell.length_b   1.000
_cell.length_c   1.000
_cell.angle_alpha   90.00
_cell.angle_beta   90.00
_cell.angle_gamma   90.00
#
_symmetry.space_group_name_H-M   'P 1'
#
loop_
_entity.id
_entity.type
_entity.pdbx_description
1 polymer ?
#
loop_
_entity_poly.entity_id
_entity_poly.type
_entity_poly.pdbx_seq_one_letter_code
_entity_poly.pdbx_strand_id
1 'polypeptide(L)'
;MLSLQFNRVGFSYFNGLVLHDVSLTIKAGEMVGLLGPNGSGKTTLLKLASGVLKPRPGEVRLNGSAMNQLSRKAIARHVAVVPQQFHIPFAFTTSEVVMLGRTPFIKALAGETAADKQAVAEAIKLVGISHLANRRFDELSGGERQKIILAMALAQQPELLLLDEPTVHLDISHQVETLELVRRLNFEHGLTVIAAMHDLNLASLYFDRLILLKEGRVWAEGTPSQVLTEASISEVFSASVRVESHPTTGTPHIVVIPRGTATKRQ
;
A
#
# COMPACT_ATOMS: atom_id res chain seq x y z
N MET A 1 -1.81 15.31 13.94
CA MET A 1 -2.44 14.53 12.86
C MET A 1 -1.38 14.16 11.84
N LEU A 2 -1.41 12.94 11.33
CA LEU A 2 -0.45 12.50 10.31
C LEU A 2 -0.48 13.43 9.10
N SER A 3 0.69 13.76 8.56
CA SER A 3 0.86 14.41 7.27
C SER A 3 2.13 13.86 6.61
N LEU A 4 2.00 13.31 5.41
CA LEU A 4 3.14 12.92 4.59
C LEU A 4 3.20 13.82 3.37
N GLN A 5 4.32 14.51 3.17
CA GLN A 5 4.51 15.46 2.08
C GLN A 5 5.74 15.09 1.25
N PHE A 6 5.57 15.07 -0.05
CA PHE A 6 6.63 14.97 -1.04
C PHE A 6 6.81 16.34 -1.69
N ASN A 7 7.99 16.94 -1.57
CA ASN A 7 8.28 18.26 -2.10
C ASN A 7 9.33 18.16 -3.19
N ARG A 8 8.89 18.24 -4.45
CA ARG A 8 9.70 18.15 -5.66
C ARG A 8 10.70 16.97 -5.63
N VAL A 9 10.18 15.81 -5.26
CA VAL A 9 10.98 14.61 -5.05
C VAL A 9 11.41 14.00 -6.38
N GLY A 10 12.73 13.82 -6.52
CA GLY A 10 13.34 13.01 -7.55
C GLY A 10 14.10 11.84 -6.93
N PHE A 11 14.25 10.76 -7.70
CA PHE A 11 15.05 9.61 -7.28
C PHE A 11 15.61 8.83 -8.49
N SER A 12 16.86 8.38 -8.38
CA SER A 12 17.49 7.51 -9.36
C SER A 12 18.18 6.32 -8.70
N TYR A 13 18.08 5.15 -9.35
CA TYR A 13 18.95 4.01 -9.08
C TYR A 13 20.11 4.06 -10.07
N PHE A 14 21.35 4.08 -9.57
CA PHE A 14 22.56 4.13 -10.41
C PHE A 14 22.47 5.19 -11.51
N ASN A 15 22.19 4.79 -12.75
CA ASN A 15 22.21 5.68 -13.93
C ASN A 15 20.81 6.02 -14.46
N GLY A 16 19.75 5.61 -13.80
CA GLY A 16 18.37 5.82 -14.28
C GLY A 16 17.51 6.63 -13.31
N LEU A 17 17.01 7.78 -13.75
CA LEU A 17 16.04 8.57 -13.00
C LEU A 17 14.68 7.84 -13.04
N VAL A 18 14.11 7.54 -11.84
CA VAL A 18 12.86 6.78 -11.66
C VAL A 18 11.70 7.67 -11.23
N LEU A 19 11.99 8.71 -10.45
CA LEU A 19 10.98 9.71 -10.07
C LEU A 19 11.47 11.10 -10.44
N HIS A 20 10.54 11.92 -10.97
CA HIS A 20 10.82 13.23 -11.53
C HIS A 20 9.88 14.27 -10.93
N ASP A 21 10.39 15.11 -10.03
CA ASP A 21 9.69 16.29 -9.50
C ASP A 21 8.29 15.97 -8.92
N VAL A 22 8.22 14.88 -8.16
CA VAL A 22 6.96 14.44 -7.55
C VAL A 22 6.65 15.32 -6.34
N SER A 23 5.49 15.98 -6.38
CA SER A 23 4.96 16.81 -5.29
C SER A 23 3.56 16.30 -4.94
N LEU A 24 3.39 15.80 -3.70
CA LEU A 24 2.17 15.17 -3.21
C LEU A 24 2.00 15.48 -1.72
N THR A 25 0.77 15.56 -1.26
CA THR A 25 0.43 15.62 0.16
C THR A 25 -0.62 14.57 0.49
N ILE A 26 -0.33 13.74 1.47
CA ILE A 26 -1.25 12.74 2.02
C ILE A 26 -1.66 13.20 3.40
N LYS A 27 -2.97 13.30 3.63
CA LYS A 27 -3.54 13.75 4.91
C LYS A 27 -3.89 12.55 5.80
N ALA A 28 -4.03 12.82 7.10
CA ALA A 28 -4.50 11.81 8.05
C ALA A 28 -5.85 11.22 7.62
N GLY A 29 -5.96 9.89 7.73
CA GLY A 29 -7.18 9.16 7.43
C GLY A 29 -7.49 9.00 5.93
N GLU A 30 -6.66 9.52 5.02
CA GLU A 30 -6.86 9.28 3.59
C GLU A 30 -6.53 7.82 3.22
N MET A 31 -7.33 7.26 2.30
CA MET A 31 -7.07 5.98 1.66
C MET A 31 -6.72 6.22 0.19
N VAL A 32 -5.42 6.14 -0.14
CA VAL A 32 -4.87 6.55 -1.43
C VAL A 32 -4.36 5.35 -2.22
N GLY A 33 -4.86 5.19 -3.45
CA GLY A 33 -4.38 4.19 -4.42
C GLY A 33 -3.33 4.80 -5.37
N LEU A 34 -2.15 4.18 -5.44
CA LEU A 34 -1.12 4.49 -6.44
C LEU A 34 -1.28 3.57 -7.63
N LEU A 35 -1.54 4.13 -8.80
CA LEU A 35 -1.73 3.42 -10.05
C LEU A 35 -0.63 3.78 -11.05
N GLY A 36 -0.44 2.94 -12.04
CA GLY A 36 0.51 3.15 -13.14
C GLY A 36 1.11 1.85 -13.64
N PRO A 37 1.68 1.83 -14.84
CA PRO A 37 2.32 0.65 -15.41
C PRO A 37 3.54 0.19 -14.59
N ASN A 38 4.05 -1.00 -14.91
CA ASN A 38 5.29 -1.48 -14.32
C ASN A 38 6.44 -0.49 -14.64
N GLY A 39 7.26 -0.21 -13.65
CA GLY A 39 8.35 0.77 -13.78
C GLY A 39 7.92 2.25 -13.65
N SER A 40 6.64 2.57 -13.41
CA SER A 40 6.20 3.96 -13.23
C SER A 40 6.69 4.63 -11.95
N GLY A 41 7.28 3.88 -11.00
CA GLY A 41 7.85 4.41 -9.76
C GLY A 41 7.02 4.17 -8.49
N LYS A 42 5.92 3.40 -8.54
CA LYS A 42 5.03 3.12 -7.37
C LYS A 42 5.80 2.60 -6.15
N THR A 43 6.49 1.48 -6.29
CA THR A 43 7.31 0.89 -5.19
C THR A 43 8.42 1.84 -4.73
N THR A 44 9.02 2.61 -5.64
CA THR A 44 10.04 3.61 -5.28
C THR A 44 9.44 4.73 -4.44
N LEU A 45 8.23 5.19 -4.78
CA LEU A 45 7.50 6.20 -4.00
C LEU A 45 7.16 5.67 -2.60
N LEU A 46 6.70 4.41 -2.48
CA LEU A 46 6.46 3.77 -1.18
C LEU A 46 7.75 3.62 -0.35
N LYS A 47 8.88 3.27 -0.98
CA LYS A 47 10.19 3.21 -0.30
C LYS A 47 10.69 4.57 0.18
N LEU A 48 10.36 5.65 -0.52
CA LEU A 48 10.62 7.01 -0.06
C LEU A 48 9.68 7.40 1.09
N ALA A 49 8.39 7.03 0.99
CA ALA A 49 7.39 7.23 2.04
C ALA A 49 7.73 6.51 3.36
N SER A 50 8.42 5.37 3.28
CA SER A 50 8.87 4.60 4.44
C SER A 50 10.27 5.01 4.96
N GLY A 51 10.94 5.94 4.30
CA GLY A 51 12.31 6.36 4.66
C GLY A 51 13.39 5.32 4.37
N VAL A 52 13.08 4.23 3.65
CA VAL A 52 14.06 3.24 3.17
C VAL A 52 14.98 3.86 2.14
N LEU A 53 14.42 4.67 1.25
CA LEU A 53 15.17 5.48 0.29
C LEU A 53 15.16 6.95 0.69
N LYS A 54 16.18 7.67 0.24
CA LYS A 54 16.29 9.13 0.43
C LYS A 54 16.16 9.81 -0.93
N PRO A 55 15.28 10.82 -1.06
CA PRO A 55 15.13 11.54 -2.33
C PRO A 55 16.39 12.32 -2.70
N ARG A 56 16.61 12.48 -4.00
CA ARG A 56 17.62 13.37 -4.59
C ARG A 56 17.16 13.74 -6.00
N PRO A 57 16.73 14.99 -6.28
CA PRO A 57 16.48 16.12 -5.36
C PRO A 57 15.19 16.01 -4.56
N GLY A 58 14.88 17.06 -3.80
CA GLY A 58 13.65 17.20 -3.04
C GLY A 58 13.71 16.62 -1.64
N GLU A 59 12.59 16.60 -0.95
CA GLU A 59 12.48 16.07 0.41
C GLU A 59 11.12 15.39 0.65
N VAL A 60 11.10 14.43 1.57
CA VAL A 60 9.87 13.86 2.13
C VAL A 60 9.76 14.29 3.57
N ARG A 61 8.60 14.80 3.97
CA ARG A 61 8.31 15.23 5.34
C ARG A 61 7.23 14.34 5.95
N LEU A 62 7.45 13.91 7.18
CA LEU A 62 6.49 13.22 8.01
C LEU A 62 6.17 14.09 9.22
N ASN A 63 4.90 14.45 9.40
CA ASN A 63 4.45 15.33 10.49
C ASN A 63 5.25 16.64 10.56
N GLY A 64 5.57 17.24 9.40
CA GLY A 64 6.35 18.48 9.28
C GLY A 64 7.86 18.32 9.41
N SER A 65 8.36 17.17 9.89
CA SER A 65 9.80 16.89 10.02
C SER A 65 10.35 16.22 8.75
N ALA A 66 11.50 16.66 8.26
CA ALA A 66 12.15 16.02 7.12
C ALA A 66 12.60 14.60 7.49
N MET A 67 12.18 13.60 6.71
CA MET A 67 12.43 12.19 7.04
C MET A 67 13.91 11.81 7.07
N ASN A 68 14.77 12.54 6.35
CA ASN A 68 16.22 12.35 6.39
C ASN A 68 16.87 12.75 7.73
N GLN A 69 16.16 13.52 8.57
CA GLN A 69 16.58 13.93 9.92
C GLN A 69 16.06 12.97 11.01
N LEU A 70 15.11 12.11 10.67
CA LEU A 70 14.54 11.14 11.59
C LEU A 70 15.36 9.85 11.59
N SER A 71 15.46 9.20 12.75
CA SER A 71 16.02 7.86 12.83
C SER A 71 15.06 6.84 12.19
N ARG A 72 15.59 5.74 11.65
CA ARG A 72 14.75 4.64 11.13
C ARG A 72 13.73 4.15 12.16
N LYS A 73 14.14 4.07 13.43
CA LYS A 73 13.27 3.68 14.53
C LYS A 73 12.15 4.69 14.79
N ALA A 74 12.42 5.99 14.65
CA ALA A 74 11.40 7.03 14.78
C ALA A 74 10.38 6.95 13.63
N ILE A 75 10.82 6.79 12.39
CA ILE A 75 9.94 6.60 11.23
C ILE A 75 9.09 5.34 11.40
N ALA A 76 9.71 4.21 11.78
CA ALA A 76 9.03 2.94 11.95
C ALA A 76 7.99 2.91 13.09
N ARG A 77 7.93 3.89 13.96
CA ARG A 77 6.87 4.04 14.96
C ARG A 77 5.59 4.66 14.39
N HIS A 78 5.68 5.29 13.23
CA HIS A 78 4.55 5.95 12.57
C HIS A 78 4.15 5.28 11.26
N VAL A 79 5.10 4.63 10.58
CA VAL A 79 4.92 4.09 9.23
C VAL A 79 5.20 2.59 9.23
N ALA A 80 4.20 1.78 8.89
CA ALA A 80 4.38 0.35 8.64
C ALA A 80 4.28 0.04 7.14
N VAL A 81 4.95 -1.02 6.72
CA VAL A 81 5.00 -1.46 5.32
C VAL A 81 4.59 -2.92 5.22
N VAL A 82 3.65 -3.21 4.33
CA VAL A 82 3.35 -4.55 3.83
C VAL A 82 4.02 -4.68 2.47
N PRO A 83 5.13 -5.43 2.35
CA PRO A 83 5.85 -5.56 1.09
C PRO A 83 5.14 -6.54 0.15
N GLN A 84 5.40 -6.43 -1.15
CA GLN A 84 4.89 -7.34 -2.17
C GLN A 84 5.31 -8.79 -1.94
N GLN A 85 6.55 -9.00 -1.48
CA GLN A 85 7.10 -10.32 -1.17
C GLN A 85 7.70 -10.30 0.24
N PHE A 86 7.36 -11.32 1.01
CA PHE A 86 7.87 -11.50 2.35
C PHE A 86 8.30 -12.96 2.54
N HIS A 87 9.58 -13.16 2.78
CA HIS A 87 10.17 -14.48 2.99
C HIS A 87 10.76 -14.56 4.39
N ILE A 88 10.39 -15.59 5.10
CA ILE A 88 10.97 -15.91 6.40
C ILE A 88 11.74 -17.24 6.24
N PRO A 89 13.07 -17.24 6.39
CA PRO A 89 13.88 -18.43 6.19
C PRO A 89 13.83 -19.43 7.38
N PHE A 90 13.02 -19.13 8.39
CA PHE A 90 12.93 -19.92 9.62
C PHE A 90 11.50 -20.36 9.90
N ALA A 91 11.35 -21.45 10.67
CA ALA A 91 10.07 -22.02 11.05
C ALA A 91 9.43 -21.26 12.23
N PHE A 92 9.08 -19.99 12.01
CA PHE A 92 8.37 -19.18 13.00
C PHE A 92 6.89 -19.51 13.04
N THR A 93 6.29 -19.43 14.22
CA THR A 93 4.85 -19.40 14.42
C THR A 93 4.27 -18.06 13.95
N THR A 94 2.99 -18.03 13.68
CA THR A 94 2.25 -16.80 13.34
C THR A 94 2.48 -15.69 14.38
N SER A 95 2.40 -16.01 15.67
CA SER A 95 2.61 -15.04 16.75
C SER A 95 4.03 -14.47 16.75
N GLU A 96 5.04 -15.29 16.49
CA GLU A 96 6.42 -14.84 16.37
C GLU A 96 6.64 -13.93 15.16
N VAL A 97 6.02 -14.25 14.02
CA VAL A 97 6.04 -13.37 12.83
C VAL A 97 5.41 -12.02 13.15
N VAL A 98 4.23 -12.00 13.77
CA VAL A 98 3.54 -10.76 14.12
C VAL A 98 4.35 -9.95 15.14
N MET A 99 5.08 -10.62 16.06
CA MET A 99 5.98 -9.98 17.02
C MET A 99 7.11 -9.20 16.34
N LEU A 100 7.56 -9.59 15.15
CA LEU A 100 8.56 -8.81 14.40
C LEU A 100 8.11 -7.36 14.15
N GLY A 101 6.81 -7.12 14.07
CA GLY A 101 6.22 -5.77 13.97
C GLY A 101 6.52 -4.89 15.19
N ARG A 102 6.85 -5.47 16.34
CA ARG A 102 7.21 -4.74 17.56
C ARG A 102 8.68 -4.32 17.64
N THR A 103 9.52 -4.74 16.68
CA THR A 103 10.96 -4.41 16.64
C THR A 103 11.29 -2.94 16.92
N PRO A 104 10.51 -1.92 16.41
CA PRO A 104 10.79 -0.53 16.71
C PRO A 104 10.60 -0.13 18.18
N PHE A 105 9.93 -0.96 18.99
CA PHE A 105 9.63 -0.69 20.40
C PHE A 105 10.53 -1.46 21.34
N ILE A 106 10.95 -2.65 20.94
CA ILE A 106 11.80 -3.53 21.75
C ILE A 106 13.17 -2.89 21.99
N LYS A 107 13.62 -2.90 23.26
CA LYS A 107 14.98 -2.48 23.65
C LYS A 107 15.90 -3.68 23.61
N ALA A 108 17.09 -3.52 23.06
CA ALA A 108 18.04 -4.61 22.80
C ALA A 108 18.35 -5.53 24.02
N LEU A 109 18.28 -5.00 25.23
CA LEU A 109 18.61 -5.76 26.47
C LEU A 109 17.38 -6.12 27.31
N ALA A 110 16.20 -5.57 27.02
CA ALA A 110 15.01 -5.75 27.86
C ALA A 110 14.06 -6.85 27.34
N GLY A 111 14.27 -7.29 26.10
CA GLY A 111 13.35 -8.25 25.46
C GLY A 111 11.95 -7.70 25.23
N GLU A 112 11.01 -8.60 24.96
CA GLU A 112 9.59 -8.31 24.74
C GLU A 112 8.89 -7.97 26.06
N THR A 113 8.03 -6.96 26.03
CA THR A 113 7.23 -6.53 27.17
C THR A 113 5.80 -7.09 27.11
N ALA A 114 5.06 -7.01 28.22
CA ALA A 114 3.63 -7.36 28.22
C ALA A 114 2.83 -6.49 27.21
N ALA A 115 3.20 -5.21 27.04
CA ALA A 115 2.57 -4.32 26.07
C ALA A 115 2.82 -4.77 24.62
N ASP A 116 4.01 -5.32 24.31
CA ASP A 116 4.30 -5.86 22.98
C ASP A 116 3.45 -7.12 22.71
N LYS A 117 3.32 -8.01 23.69
CA LYS A 117 2.47 -9.21 23.57
C LYS A 117 0.99 -8.84 23.39
N GLN A 118 0.52 -7.82 24.09
CA GLN A 118 -0.83 -7.31 23.94
C GLN A 118 -1.05 -6.74 22.53
N ALA A 119 -0.15 -5.90 22.03
CA ALA A 119 -0.25 -5.33 20.68
C ALA A 119 -0.29 -6.42 19.59
N VAL A 120 0.49 -7.50 19.76
CA VAL A 120 0.46 -8.68 18.88
C VAL A 120 -0.89 -9.37 18.94
N ALA A 121 -1.42 -9.64 20.13
CA ALA A 121 -2.72 -10.30 20.29
C ALA A 121 -3.87 -9.46 19.68
N GLU A 122 -3.84 -8.15 19.87
CA GLU A 122 -4.79 -7.22 19.27
C GLU A 122 -4.71 -7.24 17.74
N ALA A 123 -3.51 -7.16 17.16
CA ALA A 123 -3.32 -7.22 15.72
C ALA A 123 -3.81 -8.54 15.11
N ILE A 124 -3.51 -9.68 15.74
CA ILE A 124 -4.00 -11.01 15.34
C ILE A 124 -5.53 -11.07 15.37
N LYS A 125 -6.16 -10.48 16.41
CA LYS A 125 -7.61 -10.41 16.54
C LYS A 125 -8.25 -9.50 15.49
N LEU A 126 -7.67 -8.31 15.23
CA LEU A 126 -8.15 -7.34 14.23
C LEU A 126 -8.21 -7.96 12.82
N VAL A 127 -7.22 -8.78 12.49
CA VAL A 127 -7.12 -9.45 11.17
C VAL A 127 -7.94 -10.74 11.11
N GLY A 128 -8.46 -11.24 12.26
CA GLY A 128 -9.31 -12.44 12.32
C GLY A 128 -8.55 -13.76 12.21
N ILE A 129 -7.27 -13.79 12.57
CA ILE A 129 -6.39 -14.98 12.44
C ILE A 129 -6.03 -15.62 13.80
N SER A 130 -6.81 -15.40 14.85
CA SER A 130 -6.51 -15.94 16.19
C SER A 130 -6.35 -17.47 16.21
N HIS A 131 -7.08 -18.18 15.35
CA HIS A 131 -6.99 -19.63 15.20
C HIS A 131 -5.66 -20.12 14.59
N LEU A 132 -4.89 -19.21 13.96
CA LEU A 132 -3.58 -19.49 13.36
C LEU A 132 -2.40 -19.13 14.27
N ALA A 133 -2.63 -18.53 15.45
CA ALA A 133 -1.58 -17.92 16.28
C ALA A 133 -0.37 -18.84 16.53
N ASN A 134 -0.60 -20.13 16.75
CA ASN A 134 0.43 -21.14 17.02
C ASN A 134 0.83 -21.96 15.79
N ARG A 135 0.24 -21.73 14.63
CA ARG A 135 0.61 -22.43 13.38
C ARG A 135 1.89 -21.85 12.81
N ARG A 136 2.66 -22.70 12.14
CA ARG A 136 3.89 -22.30 11.47
C ARG A 136 3.56 -21.52 10.20
N PHE A 137 4.30 -20.44 9.97
CA PHE A 137 4.09 -19.55 8.82
C PHE A 137 4.29 -20.26 7.47
N ASP A 138 5.23 -21.20 7.39
CA ASP A 138 5.55 -21.97 6.19
C ASP A 138 4.46 -22.98 5.78
N GLU A 139 3.57 -23.36 6.71
CA GLU A 139 2.46 -24.30 6.47
C GLU A 139 1.17 -23.62 5.96
N LEU A 140 1.16 -22.29 5.86
CA LEU A 140 -0.05 -21.52 5.60
C LEU A 140 -0.24 -21.23 4.12
N SER A 141 -1.51 -21.08 3.71
CA SER A 141 -1.89 -20.63 2.37
C SER A 141 -1.42 -19.21 2.07
N GLY A 142 -1.40 -18.81 0.80
CA GLY A 142 -1.02 -17.45 0.40
C GLY A 142 -1.88 -16.37 1.03
N GLY A 143 -3.20 -16.55 1.10
CA GLY A 143 -4.12 -15.61 1.73
C GLY A 143 -3.93 -15.50 3.24
N GLU A 144 -3.70 -16.64 3.94
CA GLU A 144 -3.38 -16.63 5.38
C GLU A 144 -2.05 -15.92 5.65
N ARG A 145 -1.01 -16.17 4.84
CA ARG A 145 0.28 -15.47 4.95
C ARG A 145 0.11 -13.96 4.77
N GLN A 146 -0.69 -13.53 3.79
CA GLN A 146 -0.96 -12.11 3.56
C GLN A 146 -1.61 -11.46 4.78
N LYS A 147 -2.60 -12.12 5.40
CA LYS A 147 -3.23 -11.64 6.64
C LYS A 147 -2.23 -11.54 7.80
N ILE A 148 -1.29 -12.46 7.91
CA ILE A 148 -0.25 -12.43 8.96
C ILE A 148 0.73 -11.27 8.73
N ILE A 149 1.14 -11.01 7.49
CA ILE A 149 2.01 -9.88 7.18
C ILE A 149 1.30 -8.55 7.48
N LEU A 150 -0.01 -8.48 7.19
CA LEU A 150 -0.82 -7.34 7.57
C LEU A 150 -0.93 -7.21 9.10
N ALA A 151 -1.15 -8.31 9.83
CA ALA A 151 -1.14 -8.30 11.30
C ALA A 151 0.20 -7.85 11.87
N MET A 152 1.32 -8.29 11.29
CA MET A 152 2.68 -7.84 11.66
C MET A 152 2.82 -6.32 11.49
N ALA A 153 2.35 -5.76 10.37
CA ALA A 153 2.36 -4.33 10.14
C ALA A 153 1.47 -3.58 11.15
N LEU A 154 0.29 -4.11 11.46
CA LEU A 154 -0.65 -3.53 12.43
C LEU A 154 -0.16 -3.64 13.88
N ALA A 155 0.58 -4.69 14.24
CA ALA A 155 1.19 -4.81 15.56
C ALA A 155 2.16 -3.67 15.86
N GLN A 156 2.70 -3.00 14.84
CA GLN A 156 3.49 -1.79 14.97
C GLN A 156 2.66 -0.57 15.42
N GLN A 157 1.31 -0.66 15.38
CA GLN A 157 0.38 0.43 15.69
C GLN A 157 0.68 1.70 14.87
N PRO A 158 0.74 1.60 13.53
CA PRO A 158 1.15 2.70 12.68
C PRO A 158 0.04 3.74 12.52
N GLU A 159 0.44 4.99 12.22
CA GLU A 159 -0.46 6.03 11.72
C GLU A 159 -0.62 5.98 10.20
N LEU A 160 0.40 5.43 9.50
CA LEU A 160 0.45 5.26 8.05
C LEU A 160 0.80 3.81 7.70
N LEU A 161 -0.07 3.18 6.91
CA LEU A 161 0.14 1.85 6.35
C LEU A 161 0.46 1.97 4.86
N LEU A 162 1.61 1.46 4.46
CA LEU A 162 2.04 1.37 3.07
C LEU A 162 1.88 -0.06 2.59
N LEU A 163 1.15 -0.25 1.49
CA LEU A 163 0.88 -1.56 0.90
C LEU A 163 1.49 -1.61 -0.50
N ASP A 164 2.45 -2.49 -0.71
CA ASP A 164 3.06 -2.68 -2.03
C ASP A 164 2.43 -3.91 -2.70
N GLU A 165 1.44 -3.66 -3.57
CA GLU A 165 0.70 -4.68 -4.33
C GLU A 165 0.04 -5.76 -3.44
N PRO A 166 -0.80 -5.39 -2.47
CA PRO A 166 -1.28 -6.29 -1.43
C PRO A 166 -2.21 -7.42 -1.93
N THR A 167 -2.68 -7.33 -3.16
CA THR A 167 -3.65 -8.27 -3.76
C THR A 167 -3.03 -9.18 -4.83
N VAL A 168 -1.75 -9.00 -5.15
CA VAL A 168 -1.05 -9.81 -6.16
C VAL A 168 -0.91 -11.25 -5.66
N HIS A 169 -1.14 -12.22 -6.56
CA HIS A 169 -1.11 -13.67 -6.29
C HIS A 169 -2.21 -14.19 -5.34
N LEU A 170 -3.21 -13.38 -5.02
CA LEU A 170 -4.39 -13.81 -4.27
C LEU A 170 -5.55 -14.09 -5.24
N ASP A 171 -6.40 -15.06 -4.90
CA ASP A 171 -7.68 -15.22 -5.55
C ASP A 171 -8.64 -14.06 -5.22
N ILE A 172 -9.73 -13.96 -5.97
CA ILE A 172 -10.70 -12.85 -5.86
C ILE A 172 -11.23 -12.72 -4.43
N SER A 173 -11.53 -13.83 -3.75
CA SER A 173 -12.07 -13.81 -2.38
C SER A 173 -11.09 -13.17 -1.42
N HIS A 174 -9.83 -13.59 -1.43
CA HIS A 174 -8.77 -13.05 -0.57
C HIS A 174 -8.39 -11.61 -0.93
N GLN A 175 -8.48 -11.22 -2.22
CA GLN A 175 -8.28 -9.82 -2.63
C GLN A 175 -9.33 -8.91 -1.99
N VAL A 176 -10.60 -9.28 -2.11
CA VAL A 176 -11.74 -8.54 -1.54
C VAL A 176 -11.61 -8.48 -0.01
N GLU A 177 -11.42 -9.61 0.66
CA GLU A 177 -11.24 -9.67 2.11
C GLU A 177 -10.11 -8.76 2.61
N THR A 178 -8.98 -8.73 1.90
CA THR A 178 -7.83 -7.89 2.26
C THR A 178 -8.16 -6.40 2.15
N LEU A 179 -8.79 -5.98 1.04
CA LEU A 179 -9.15 -4.57 0.83
C LEU A 179 -10.29 -4.12 1.74
N GLU A 180 -11.28 -4.96 2.01
CA GLU A 180 -12.33 -4.68 2.99
C GLU A 180 -11.79 -4.52 4.40
N LEU A 181 -10.85 -5.38 4.80
CA LEU A 181 -10.17 -5.25 6.08
C LEU A 181 -9.40 -3.92 6.17
N VAL A 182 -8.62 -3.57 5.14
CA VAL A 182 -7.88 -2.31 5.11
C VAL A 182 -8.83 -1.11 5.14
N ARG A 183 -9.93 -1.14 4.38
CA ARG A 183 -10.94 -0.08 4.36
C ARG A 183 -11.64 0.06 5.72
N ARG A 184 -11.97 -1.04 6.37
CA ARG A 184 -12.53 -1.03 7.73
C ARG A 184 -11.56 -0.40 8.72
N LEU A 185 -10.27 -0.76 8.69
CA LEU A 185 -9.25 -0.17 9.56
C LEU A 185 -9.07 1.33 9.32
N ASN A 186 -9.12 1.77 8.07
CA ASN A 186 -9.10 3.19 7.73
C ASN A 186 -10.31 3.91 8.33
N PHE A 187 -11.52 3.38 8.13
CA PHE A 187 -12.76 4.01 8.58
C PHE A 187 -12.91 4.00 10.12
N GLU A 188 -12.67 2.85 10.78
CA GLU A 188 -12.90 2.68 12.22
C GLU A 188 -11.77 3.24 13.08
N HIS A 189 -10.53 3.20 12.60
CA HIS A 189 -9.35 3.58 13.37
C HIS A 189 -8.63 4.83 12.83
N GLY A 190 -9.13 5.45 11.74
CA GLY A 190 -8.50 6.61 11.13
C GLY A 190 -7.12 6.33 10.53
N LEU A 191 -6.82 5.05 10.22
CA LEU A 191 -5.55 4.63 9.67
C LEU A 191 -5.35 5.24 8.29
N THR A 192 -4.26 5.98 8.08
CA THR A 192 -3.91 6.48 6.75
C THR A 192 -3.32 5.34 5.93
N VAL A 193 -3.74 5.21 4.67
CA VAL A 193 -3.30 4.11 3.80
C VAL A 193 -2.82 4.63 2.46
N ILE A 194 -1.67 4.13 2.00
CA ILE A 194 -1.21 4.27 0.62
C ILE A 194 -0.95 2.87 0.07
N ALA A 195 -1.63 2.49 -1.01
CA ALA A 195 -1.46 1.19 -1.63
C ALA A 195 -1.07 1.32 -3.11
N ALA A 196 0.03 0.67 -3.51
CA ALA A 196 0.30 0.45 -4.92
C ALA A 196 -0.64 -0.66 -5.42
N MET A 197 -1.40 -0.36 -6.47
CA MET A 197 -2.40 -1.25 -7.03
C MET A 197 -2.13 -1.49 -8.52
N HIS A 198 -2.51 -2.69 -9.00
CA HIS A 198 -2.52 -3.04 -10.41
C HIS A 198 -3.92 -3.11 -10.99
N ASP A 199 -4.87 -3.60 -10.21
CA ASP A 199 -6.26 -3.71 -10.63
C ASP A 199 -6.96 -2.36 -10.50
N LEU A 200 -7.34 -1.77 -11.65
CA LEU A 200 -8.00 -0.47 -11.73
C LEU A 200 -9.43 -0.53 -11.16
N ASN A 201 -10.11 -1.66 -11.31
CA ASN A 201 -11.48 -1.85 -10.82
C ASN A 201 -11.49 -1.96 -9.30
N LEU A 202 -10.60 -2.75 -8.72
CA LEU A 202 -10.44 -2.81 -7.27
C LEU A 202 -10.00 -1.44 -6.70
N ALA A 203 -9.09 -0.75 -7.37
CA ALA A 203 -8.69 0.58 -6.95
C ALA A 203 -9.85 1.58 -6.97
N SER A 204 -10.69 1.52 -8.00
CA SER A 204 -11.90 2.34 -8.12
C SER A 204 -12.93 2.08 -7.02
N LEU A 205 -13.06 0.83 -6.58
CA LEU A 205 -14.05 0.42 -5.57
C LEU A 205 -13.64 0.77 -4.13
N TYR A 206 -12.34 0.69 -3.82
CA TYR A 206 -11.87 0.74 -2.44
C TYR A 206 -11.17 2.04 -2.04
N PHE A 207 -10.67 2.83 -2.99
CA PHE A 207 -9.90 4.03 -2.67
C PHE A 207 -10.66 5.31 -3.02
N ASP A 208 -10.64 6.28 -2.09
CA ASP A 208 -11.34 7.55 -2.27
C ASP A 208 -10.54 8.54 -3.13
N ARG A 209 -9.21 8.37 -3.16
CA ARG A 209 -8.29 9.17 -3.97
C ARG A 209 -7.30 8.26 -4.69
N LEU A 210 -7.10 8.53 -5.96
CA LEU A 210 -6.13 7.84 -6.81
C LEU A 210 -5.03 8.80 -7.26
N ILE A 211 -3.81 8.28 -7.35
CA ILE A 211 -2.66 8.95 -7.94
C ILE A 211 -2.16 8.07 -9.06
N LEU A 212 -2.22 8.59 -10.28
CA LEU A 212 -1.78 7.90 -11.47
C LEU A 212 -0.35 8.34 -11.84
N LEU A 213 0.57 7.39 -11.85
CA LEU A 213 1.97 7.61 -12.19
C LEU A 213 2.28 7.14 -13.60
N LYS A 214 2.98 7.97 -14.38
CA LYS A 214 3.55 7.63 -15.67
C LYS A 214 5.00 8.12 -15.72
N GLU A 215 5.94 7.26 -16.08
CA GLU A 215 7.35 7.60 -16.27
C GLU A 215 7.94 8.43 -15.12
N GLY A 216 7.64 8.02 -13.89
CA GLY A 216 8.14 8.67 -12.67
C GLY A 216 7.52 10.03 -12.33
N ARG A 217 6.45 10.43 -12.99
CA ARG A 217 5.70 11.67 -12.74
C ARG A 217 4.28 11.37 -12.29
N VAL A 218 3.71 12.29 -11.53
CA VAL A 218 2.26 12.27 -11.29
C VAL A 218 1.59 12.74 -12.58
N TRP A 219 0.85 11.82 -13.21
CA TRP A 219 0.05 12.10 -14.40
C TRP A 219 -1.28 12.76 -14.07
N ALA A 220 -1.97 12.19 -13.09
CA ALA A 220 -3.24 12.69 -12.57
C ALA A 220 -3.41 12.30 -11.10
N GLU A 221 -4.16 13.10 -10.36
CA GLU A 221 -4.61 12.77 -9.01
C GLU A 221 -6.03 13.30 -8.79
N GLY A 222 -6.82 12.60 -7.98
CA GLY A 222 -8.20 12.97 -7.69
C GLY A 222 -9.04 11.77 -7.29
N THR A 223 -10.36 11.94 -7.35
CA THR A 223 -11.31 10.84 -7.15
C THR A 223 -11.17 9.80 -8.27
N PRO A 224 -11.62 8.55 -8.06
CA PRO A 224 -11.62 7.54 -9.12
C PRO A 224 -12.21 8.05 -10.44
N SER A 225 -13.33 8.76 -10.41
CA SER A 225 -14.00 9.29 -11.61
C SER A 225 -13.19 10.38 -12.34
N GLN A 226 -12.36 11.12 -11.61
CA GLN A 226 -11.50 12.14 -12.23
C GLN A 226 -10.25 11.53 -12.87
N VAL A 227 -9.73 10.43 -12.29
CA VAL A 227 -8.47 9.82 -12.69
C VAL A 227 -8.67 8.71 -13.72
N LEU A 228 -9.69 7.86 -13.55
CA LEU A 228 -9.93 6.69 -14.39
C LEU A 228 -10.86 7.04 -15.55
N THR A 229 -10.35 7.79 -16.53
CA THR A 229 -11.03 8.08 -17.79
C THR A 229 -10.45 7.22 -18.91
N GLU A 230 -11.21 7.01 -19.98
CA GLU A 230 -10.72 6.31 -21.19
C GLU A 230 -9.43 6.94 -21.74
N ALA A 231 -9.37 8.28 -21.75
CA ALA A 231 -8.20 9.03 -22.19
C ALA A 231 -6.97 8.77 -21.29
N SER A 232 -7.13 8.89 -19.97
CA SER A 232 -6.04 8.65 -19.01
C SER A 232 -5.52 7.21 -19.10
N ILE A 233 -6.42 6.23 -19.17
CA ILE A 233 -6.05 4.81 -19.24
C ILE A 233 -5.35 4.50 -20.56
N SER A 234 -5.88 4.99 -21.69
CA SER A 234 -5.25 4.81 -22.99
C SER A 234 -3.85 5.42 -23.04
N GLU A 235 -3.70 6.64 -22.54
CA GLU A 235 -2.42 7.34 -22.53
C GLU A 235 -1.38 6.71 -21.61
N VAL A 236 -1.79 6.27 -20.41
CA VAL A 236 -0.86 5.76 -19.40
C VAL A 236 -0.54 4.30 -19.59
N PHE A 237 -1.54 3.47 -19.95
CA PHE A 237 -1.39 2.02 -20.04
C PHE A 237 -1.33 1.51 -21.49
N SER A 238 -1.46 2.39 -22.50
CA SER A 238 -1.51 2.02 -23.91
C SER A 238 -2.57 0.96 -24.22
N ALA A 239 -3.71 1.02 -23.52
CA ALA A 239 -4.80 0.06 -23.60
C ALA A 239 -6.08 0.75 -24.13
N SER A 240 -6.82 0.04 -24.99
CA SER A 240 -8.16 0.47 -25.41
C SER A 240 -9.17 -0.04 -24.39
N VAL A 241 -9.90 0.88 -23.79
CA VAL A 241 -10.90 0.55 -22.76
C VAL A 241 -12.17 1.38 -22.98
N ARG A 242 -13.26 0.90 -22.40
CA ARG A 242 -14.46 1.70 -22.12
C ARG A 242 -14.55 1.85 -20.60
N VAL A 243 -14.92 3.04 -20.16
CA VAL A 243 -15.19 3.30 -18.75
C VAL A 243 -16.69 3.40 -18.56
N GLU A 244 -17.25 2.46 -17.82
CA GLU A 244 -18.67 2.37 -17.51
C GLU A 244 -18.89 2.70 -16.02
N SER A 245 -20.14 2.93 -15.63
CA SER A 245 -20.50 3.09 -14.23
C SER A 245 -20.73 1.71 -13.60
N HIS A 246 -20.09 1.42 -12.47
CA HIS A 246 -20.33 0.17 -11.73
C HIS A 246 -21.78 0.12 -11.26
N PRO A 247 -22.53 -0.96 -11.52
CA PRO A 247 -24.00 -0.99 -11.36
C PRO A 247 -24.47 -0.78 -9.92
N THR A 248 -23.64 -1.11 -8.93
CA THR A 248 -24.00 -1.00 -7.50
C THR A 248 -23.43 0.26 -6.84
N THR A 249 -22.18 0.64 -7.16
CA THR A 249 -21.46 1.71 -6.46
C THR A 249 -21.42 3.03 -7.23
N GLY A 250 -21.68 2.99 -8.55
CA GLY A 250 -21.55 4.15 -9.45
C GLY A 250 -20.11 4.57 -9.73
N THR A 251 -19.11 3.88 -9.17
CA THR A 251 -17.69 4.16 -9.43
C THR A 251 -17.29 3.74 -10.85
N PRO A 252 -16.19 4.29 -11.42
CA PRO A 252 -15.69 3.85 -12.72
C PRO A 252 -15.41 2.34 -12.76
N HIS A 253 -15.90 1.69 -13.80
CA HIS A 253 -15.64 0.29 -14.11
C HIS A 253 -14.96 0.19 -15.47
N ILE A 254 -13.77 -0.36 -15.52
CA ILE A 254 -12.93 -0.43 -16.69
C ILE A 254 -13.19 -1.73 -17.44
N VAL A 255 -13.72 -1.62 -18.66
CA VAL A 255 -13.96 -2.73 -19.58
C VAL A 255 -12.90 -2.69 -20.68
N VAL A 256 -12.08 -3.74 -20.74
CA VAL A 256 -11.01 -3.84 -21.75
C VAL A 256 -11.61 -4.15 -23.11
N ILE A 257 -11.21 -3.40 -24.14
CA ILE A 257 -11.58 -3.65 -25.53
C ILE A 257 -10.45 -4.42 -26.21
N PRO A 258 -10.66 -5.68 -26.62
CA PRO A 258 -9.66 -6.46 -27.34
C PRO A 258 -9.26 -5.81 -28.66
N ARG A 259 -7.95 -5.80 -28.96
CA ARG A 259 -7.46 -5.35 -30.27
C ARG A 259 -7.97 -6.30 -31.35
N GLY A 260 -8.68 -5.78 -32.36
CA GLY A 260 -9.19 -6.57 -33.48
C GLY A 260 -10.70 -6.79 -33.48
N THR A 261 -11.44 -6.37 -32.47
CA THR A 261 -12.91 -6.28 -32.55
C THR A 261 -13.29 -4.99 -33.27
N ALA A 262 -13.05 -4.93 -34.59
CA ALA A 262 -13.74 -3.95 -35.42
C ALA A 262 -15.24 -4.20 -35.23
N THR A 263 -15.94 -3.21 -34.71
CA THR A 263 -17.37 -3.21 -34.44
C THR A 263 -18.11 -3.69 -35.67
N LYS A 264 -18.66 -4.92 -35.67
CA LYS A 264 -19.78 -5.22 -36.55
C LYS A 264 -20.95 -4.35 -36.05
N ARG A 265 -21.02 -3.14 -36.55
CA ARG A 265 -22.28 -2.37 -36.49
C ARG A 265 -23.28 -3.14 -37.37
N GLN A 266 -24.25 -3.77 -36.77
CA GLN A 266 -25.55 -4.02 -37.40
C GLN A 266 -26.41 -2.80 -37.27
#